data_535b6b7813b5cedb75d9158286d8e0a3
#
_entry.id   535b6b7813b5cedb75d9158286d8e0a3
#
_cell.length_a   1.000
_cell.length_b   1.000
_cell.length_c   1.000
_cell.angle_alpha   90.00
_cell.angle_beta   90.00
_cell.angle_gamma   90.00
#
_symmetry.space_group_name_H-M   'P 1'
#
loop_
_entity.id
_entity.type
_entity.pdbx_description
1 polymer ?
#
loop_
_entity_poly.entity_id
_entity_poly.type
_entity_poly.pdbx_seq_one_letter_code
_entity_poly.pdbx_strand_id
1 'polypeptide(L)'
;ISLGVQSFKDDLLKICHRTHTASKAISVIENIKKSSISTFSIDLIFGLPNQTMEDVKKDISTFLSLDIPHLSIYSLQIEENSIFGKTGVEPCDSDLEADMFEYITKTLEAAGYIHYEISSFCKPGHYSKHNLAYWQDKDFYGFGCGASGRVDGIRYDNTTSLKEYCSLGPCPVYIDETLAERGMDAIMMALRTKFGLNIKEWNVKYQSDFKEHYAQVLDKYREYFCFEGECIYLKDAGLEILNTILVDF
;
A
#
# COMPACT_ATOMS: atom_id res chain seq x y z
N ILE A 1 -9.65 -11.95 0.60
CA ILE A 1 -8.39 -12.71 0.51
C ILE A 1 -7.39 -11.86 -0.25
N SER A 2 -6.12 -11.79 0.22
CA SER A 2 -4.98 -11.34 -0.58
C SER A 2 -4.04 -12.52 -0.77
N LEU A 3 -3.54 -12.73 -1.99
CA LEU A 3 -2.66 -13.82 -2.37
C LEU A 3 -1.31 -13.27 -2.84
N GLY A 4 -0.25 -13.52 -2.09
CA GLY A 4 1.12 -13.12 -2.45
C GLY A 4 1.67 -13.98 -3.59
N VAL A 5 1.49 -13.52 -4.82
CA VAL A 5 2.00 -14.18 -6.05
C VAL A 5 3.42 -13.74 -6.35
N GLN A 6 3.72 -12.47 -6.21
CA GLN A 6 4.97 -11.75 -6.42
C GLN A 6 5.38 -11.63 -7.90
N SER A 7 5.38 -12.70 -8.68
CA SER A 7 5.59 -12.75 -10.13
C SER A 7 5.01 -14.04 -10.71
N PHE A 8 4.72 -14.06 -12.00
CA PHE A 8 4.36 -15.28 -12.74
C PHE A 8 5.58 -15.90 -13.47
N LYS A 9 6.81 -15.51 -13.09
CA LYS A 9 8.07 -16.08 -13.60
C LYS A 9 8.79 -16.85 -12.50
N ASP A 10 8.92 -18.17 -12.66
CA ASP A 10 9.47 -19.07 -11.63
C ASP A 10 10.90 -18.69 -11.19
N ASP A 11 11.73 -18.15 -12.08
CA ASP A 11 13.08 -17.72 -11.71
C ASP A 11 13.08 -16.51 -10.79
N LEU A 12 12.16 -15.55 -10.99
CA LEU A 12 11.98 -14.41 -10.08
C LEU A 12 11.42 -14.88 -8.73
N LEU A 13 10.51 -15.86 -8.73
CA LEU A 13 10.00 -16.45 -7.49
C LEU A 13 11.12 -17.11 -6.67
N LYS A 14 12.06 -17.81 -7.33
CA LYS A 14 13.25 -18.40 -6.66
C LYS A 14 14.15 -17.31 -6.06
N ILE A 15 14.38 -16.21 -6.78
CA ILE A 15 15.14 -15.05 -6.27
C ILE A 15 14.47 -14.49 -5.00
N CYS A 16 13.14 -14.39 -4.99
CA CYS A 16 12.37 -13.97 -3.81
C CYS A 16 12.25 -15.04 -2.71
N HIS A 17 12.97 -16.15 -2.80
CA HIS A 17 12.87 -17.28 -1.88
C HIS A 17 11.44 -17.84 -1.71
N ARG A 18 10.60 -17.75 -2.76
CA ARG A 18 9.26 -18.31 -2.72
C ARG A 18 9.27 -19.81 -3.02
N THR A 19 8.46 -20.55 -2.27
CA THR A 19 8.36 -22.02 -2.38
C THR A 19 7.32 -22.49 -3.38
N HIS A 20 6.47 -21.57 -3.87
CA HIS A 20 5.47 -21.86 -4.89
C HIS A 20 5.99 -21.52 -6.30
N THR A 21 5.30 -22.06 -7.31
CA THR A 21 5.52 -21.77 -8.73
C THR A 21 4.40 -20.90 -9.30
N ALA A 22 4.63 -20.27 -10.45
CA ALA A 22 3.62 -19.53 -11.19
C ALA A 22 2.38 -20.39 -11.50
N SER A 23 2.57 -21.63 -11.91
CA SER A 23 1.47 -22.57 -12.19
C SER A 23 0.63 -22.89 -10.95
N LYS A 24 1.29 -22.99 -9.78
CA LYS A 24 0.59 -23.18 -8.50
C LYS A 24 -0.22 -21.94 -8.12
N ALA A 25 0.33 -20.74 -8.29
CA ALA A 25 -0.38 -19.48 -8.04
C ALA A 25 -1.63 -19.38 -8.92
N ILE A 26 -1.50 -19.63 -10.23
CA ILE A 26 -2.64 -19.65 -11.18
C ILE A 26 -3.70 -20.66 -10.74
N SER A 27 -3.29 -21.88 -10.37
CA SER A 27 -4.23 -22.90 -9.89
C SER A 27 -5.00 -22.45 -8.64
N VAL A 28 -4.35 -21.77 -7.71
CA VAL A 28 -5.00 -21.21 -6.50
C VAL A 28 -5.99 -20.11 -6.89
N ILE A 29 -5.59 -19.20 -7.77
CA ILE A 29 -6.46 -18.12 -8.29
C ILE A 29 -7.74 -18.73 -8.91
N GLU A 30 -7.61 -19.71 -9.77
CA GLU A 30 -8.76 -20.40 -10.40
C GLU A 30 -9.67 -21.10 -9.36
N ASN A 31 -9.10 -21.62 -8.29
CA ASN A 31 -9.88 -22.21 -7.19
C ASN A 31 -10.62 -21.14 -6.38
N ILE A 32 -10.00 -19.97 -6.13
CA ILE A 32 -10.67 -18.84 -5.48
C ILE A 32 -11.85 -18.37 -6.34
N LYS A 33 -11.68 -18.23 -7.64
CA LYS A 33 -12.75 -17.83 -8.57
C LYS A 33 -13.94 -18.80 -8.59
N LYS A 34 -13.71 -20.08 -8.32
CA LYS A 34 -14.76 -21.12 -8.20
C LYS A 34 -15.42 -21.16 -6.82
N SER A 35 -14.87 -20.46 -5.84
CA SER A 35 -15.42 -20.41 -4.48
C SER A 35 -16.52 -19.37 -4.35
N SER A 36 -17.13 -19.28 -3.15
CA SER A 36 -18.09 -18.22 -2.82
C SER A 36 -17.44 -16.85 -2.54
N ILE A 37 -16.12 -16.74 -2.66
CA ILE A 37 -15.37 -15.49 -2.42
C ILE A 37 -15.47 -14.62 -3.66
N SER A 38 -16.22 -13.54 -3.56
CA SER A 38 -16.51 -12.62 -4.67
C SER A 38 -15.42 -11.56 -4.89
N THR A 39 -14.60 -11.28 -3.87
CA THR A 39 -13.55 -10.25 -3.95
C THR A 39 -12.26 -10.78 -3.36
N PHE A 40 -11.19 -10.72 -4.14
CA PHE A 40 -9.85 -11.09 -3.70
C PHE A 40 -8.81 -10.25 -4.45
N SER A 41 -7.62 -10.15 -3.87
CA SER A 41 -6.46 -9.47 -4.42
C SER A 41 -5.34 -10.45 -4.69
N ILE A 42 -4.48 -10.13 -5.62
CA ILE A 42 -3.14 -10.69 -5.68
C ILE A 42 -2.11 -9.59 -5.45
N ASP A 43 -0.95 -9.98 -4.93
CA ASP A 43 0.17 -9.07 -4.73
C ASP A 43 1.30 -9.45 -5.70
N LEU A 44 1.79 -8.47 -6.45
CA LEU A 44 2.96 -8.57 -7.33
C LEU A 44 4.06 -7.62 -6.85
N ILE A 45 5.29 -7.90 -7.26
CA ILE A 45 6.46 -7.05 -7.00
C ILE A 45 7.16 -6.75 -8.32
N PHE A 46 7.48 -5.47 -8.56
CA PHE A 46 8.35 -5.05 -9.65
C PHE A 46 9.67 -4.51 -9.11
N GLY A 47 10.66 -4.32 -9.99
CA GLY A 47 12.01 -3.93 -9.57
C GLY A 47 12.79 -5.05 -8.88
N LEU A 48 12.40 -6.31 -9.09
CA LEU A 48 13.12 -7.47 -8.55
C LEU A 48 14.53 -7.59 -9.18
N PRO A 49 15.51 -8.16 -8.47
CA PRO A 49 16.84 -8.42 -9.03
C PRO A 49 16.74 -9.22 -10.34
N ASN A 50 17.40 -8.72 -11.38
CA ASN A 50 17.38 -9.28 -12.74
C ASN A 50 16.00 -9.30 -13.44
N GLN A 51 15.00 -8.62 -12.91
CA GLN A 51 13.71 -8.46 -13.59
C GLN A 51 13.87 -7.47 -14.75
N THR A 52 13.33 -7.83 -15.89
CA THR A 52 13.33 -6.96 -17.08
C THR A 52 11.96 -6.33 -17.30
N MET A 53 11.89 -5.27 -18.11
CA MET A 53 10.61 -4.70 -18.56
C MET A 53 9.71 -5.75 -19.22
N GLU A 54 10.27 -6.72 -19.96
CA GLU A 54 9.50 -7.78 -20.60
C GLU A 54 8.88 -8.75 -19.57
N ASP A 55 9.57 -8.99 -18.46
CA ASP A 55 9.02 -9.78 -17.36
C ASP A 55 7.82 -9.08 -16.71
N VAL A 56 7.90 -7.77 -16.48
CA VAL A 56 6.78 -6.96 -15.97
C VAL A 56 5.60 -6.99 -16.94
N LYS A 57 5.85 -6.80 -18.24
CA LYS A 57 4.81 -6.89 -19.28
C LYS A 57 4.10 -8.24 -19.25
N LYS A 58 4.85 -9.31 -19.08
CA LYS A 58 4.30 -10.67 -19.00
C LYS A 58 3.49 -10.89 -17.73
N ASP A 59 3.95 -10.38 -16.59
CA ASP A 59 3.23 -10.46 -15.31
C ASP A 59 1.89 -9.71 -15.40
N ILE A 60 1.88 -8.48 -15.93
CA ILE A 60 0.65 -7.69 -16.11
C ILE A 60 -0.29 -8.33 -17.13
N SER A 61 0.23 -8.83 -18.25
CA SER A 61 -0.58 -9.55 -19.24
C SER A 61 -1.24 -10.81 -18.65
N THR A 62 -0.50 -11.56 -17.84
CA THR A 62 -1.01 -12.75 -17.15
C THR A 62 -2.10 -12.33 -16.13
N PHE A 63 -1.85 -11.31 -15.32
CA PHE A 63 -2.85 -10.75 -14.40
C PHE A 63 -4.16 -10.39 -15.11
N LEU A 64 -4.07 -9.63 -16.20
CA LEU A 64 -5.24 -9.23 -16.99
C LEU A 64 -5.98 -10.43 -17.59
N SER A 65 -5.26 -11.43 -18.09
CA SER A 65 -5.85 -12.64 -18.65
C SER A 65 -6.62 -13.48 -17.63
N LEU A 66 -6.21 -13.40 -16.36
CA LEU A 66 -6.86 -14.07 -15.24
C LEU A 66 -8.09 -13.31 -14.73
N ASP A 67 -8.39 -12.12 -15.23
CA ASP A 67 -9.58 -11.34 -14.89
C ASP A 67 -9.78 -11.12 -13.39
N ILE A 68 -8.69 -10.80 -12.68
CA ILE A 68 -8.66 -10.64 -11.22
C ILE A 68 -9.20 -9.26 -10.83
N PRO A 69 -10.04 -9.14 -9.79
CA PRO A 69 -10.70 -7.87 -9.48
C PRO A 69 -9.80 -6.80 -8.84
N HIS A 70 -8.70 -7.20 -8.19
CA HIS A 70 -7.81 -6.29 -7.46
C HIS A 70 -6.36 -6.74 -7.54
N LEU A 71 -5.46 -5.78 -7.71
CA LEU A 71 -4.00 -5.96 -7.70
C LEU A 71 -3.38 -4.99 -6.70
N SER A 72 -2.52 -5.51 -5.81
CA SER A 72 -1.52 -4.70 -5.15
C SER A 72 -0.18 -4.97 -5.81
N ILE A 73 0.52 -3.94 -6.27
CA ILE A 73 1.81 -4.08 -6.93
C ILE A 73 2.81 -3.10 -6.32
N TYR A 74 3.88 -3.64 -5.79
CA TYR A 74 4.86 -2.91 -5.01
C TYR A 74 6.20 -2.86 -5.73
N SER A 75 6.87 -1.70 -5.69
CA SER A 75 8.30 -1.67 -5.92
C SER A 75 9.04 -2.45 -4.83
N LEU A 76 10.09 -3.18 -5.20
CA LEU A 76 10.90 -3.90 -4.23
C LEU A 76 11.57 -2.92 -3.26
N GLN A 77 11.23 -3.00 -1.99
CA GLN A 77 11.95 -2.32 -0.92
C GLN A 77 12.92 -3.31 -0.24
N ILE A 78 14.20 -2.94 -0.17
CA ILE A 78 15.24 -3.76 0.44
C ILE A 78 15.47 -3.29 1.87
N GLU A 79 14.86 -3.98 2.82
CA GLU A 79 15.05 -3.73 4.23
C GLU A 79 16.38 -4.30 4.72
N GLU A 80 17.12 -3.57 5.54
CA GLU A 80 18.45 -3.93 6.06
C GLU A 80 18.45 -5.32 6.72
N ASN A 81 17.42 -5.64 7.48
CA ASN A 81 17.27 -6.91 8.18
C ASN A 81 16.72 -8.05 7.32
N SER A 82 16.30 -7.77 6.08
CA SER A 82 15.85 -8.80 5.13
C SER A 82 17.00 -9.67 4.61
N ILE A 83 16.67 -10.77 3.94
CA ILE A 83 17.69 -11.60 3.27
C ILE A 83 18.41 -10.77 2.21
N PHE A 84 17.70 -9.99 1.41
CA PHE A 84 18.29 -9.14 0.37
C PHE A 84 19.24 -8.09 0.96
N GLY A 85 18.85 -7.40 2.05
CA GLY A 85 19.74 -6.45 2.72
C GLY A 85 21.01 -7.10 3.26
N LYS A 86 20.90 -8.26 3.92
CA LYS A 86 22.04 -9.01 4.47
C LYS A 86 22.97 -9.61 3.42
N THR A 87 22.46 -9.89 2.22
CA THR A 87 23.26 -10.44 1.12
C THR A 87 23.76 -9.37 0.14
N GLY A 88 23.50 -8.09 0.41
CA GLY A 88 24.00 -6.98 -0.40
C GLY A 88 23.40 -6.95 -1.80
N VAL A 89 22.12 -7.29 -1.93
CA VAL A 89 21.41 -7.18 -3.21
C VAL A 89 21.24 -5.70 -3.52
N GLU A 90 21.66 -5.28 -4.72
CA GLU A 90 21.46 -3.93 -5.19
C GLU A 90 20.01 -3.72 -5.66
N PRO A 91 19.40 -2.55 -5.38
CA PRO A 91 18.08 -2.22 -5.89
C PRO A 91 18.08 -2.12 -7.43
N CYS A 92 16.89 -2.15 -8.01
CA CYS A 92 16.72 -1.88 -9.43
C CYS A 92 17.22 -0.48 -9.77
N ASP A 93 17.68 -0.29 -11.00
CA ASP A 93 17.97 1.03 -11.53
C ASP A 93 16.71 1.92 -11.46
N SER A 94 16.85 3.15 -10.95
CA SER A 94 15.72 4.04 -10.68
C SER A 94 14.93 4.44 -11.92
N ASP A 95 15.61 4.62 -13.06
CA ASP A 95 14.96 4.99 -14.32
C ASP A 95 14.17 3.80 -14.86
N LEU A 96 14.75 2.59 -14.79
CA LEU A 96 14.05 1.36 -15.15
C LEU A 96 12.84 1.09 -14.24
N GLU A 97 12.97 1.35 -12.95
CA GLU A 97 11.87 1.21 -11.98
C GLU A 97 10.72 2.17 -12.30
N ALA A 98 11.05 3.43 -12.61
CA ALA A 98 10.07 4.42 -13.02
C ALA A 98 9.36 4.03 -14.33
N ASP A 99 10.10 3.56 -15.34
CA ASP A 99 9.55 3.07 -16.61
C ASP A 99 8.62 1.86 -16.39
N MET A 100 8.99 0.93 -15.49
CA MET A 100 8.13 -0.20 -15.11
C MET A 100 6.82 0.27 -14.49
N PHE A 101 6.88 1.21 -13.55
CA PHE A 101 5.69 1.74 -12.88
C PHE A 101 4.78 2.51 -13.85
N GLU A 102 5.36 3.32 -14.72
CA GLU A 102 4.59 4.03 -15.76
C GLU A 102 3.87 3.05 -16.69
N TYR A 103 4.56 2.00 -17.14
CA TYR A 103 3.96 0.96 -17.97
C TYR A 103 2.81 0.25 -17.25
N ILE A 104 3.01 -0.15 -15.98
CA ILE A 104 2.01 -0.82 -15.14
C ILE A 104 0.76 0.05 -15.04
N THR A 105 0.93 1.31 -14.64
CA THR A 105 -0.18 2.25 -14.45
C THR A 105 -0.98 2.46 -15.73
N LYS A 106 -0.30 2.83 -16.82
CA LYS A 106 -0.96 3.06 -18.13
C LYS A 106 -1.70 1.82 -18.64
N THR A 107 -1.11 0.65 -18.45
CA THR A 107 -1.70 -0.60 -18.96
C THR A 107 -2.93 -1.00 -18.16
N LEU A 108 -2.88 -0.89 -16.83
CA LEU A 108 -4.00 -1.24 -15.95
C LEU A 108 -5.16 -0.23 -16.09
N GLU A 109 -4.87 1.07 -16.17
CA GLU A 109 -5.89 2.09 -16.39
C GLU A 109 -6.57 1.93 -17.76
N ALA A 110 -5.81 1.65 -18.82
CA ALA A 110 -6.36 1.34 -20.14
C ALA A 110 -7.24 0.08 -20.15
N ALA A 111 -6.99 -0.86 -19.24
CA ALA A 111 -7.82 -2.06 -19.03
C ALA A 111 -9.02 -1.81 -18.09
N GLY A 112 -9.25 -0.57 -17.64
CA GLY A 112 -10.40 -0.18 -16.82
C GLY A 112 -10.20 -0.38 -15.32
N TYR A 113 -8.97 -0.61 -14.85
CA TYR A 113 -8.67 -0.61 -13.42
C TYR A 113 -8.47 0.82 -12.91
N ILE A 114 -8.92 1.05 -11.69
CA ILE A 114 -8.77 2.33 -10.99
C ILE A 114 -7.51 2.23 -10.12
N HIS A 115 -6.51 3.07 -10.39
CA HIS A 115 -5.40 3.32 -9.49
C HIS A 115 -5.88 4.22 -8.36
N TYR A 116 -6.20 3.66 -7.19
CA TYR A 116 -6.88 4.40 -6.13
C TYR A 116 -5.99 4.76 -4.93
N GLU A 117 -4.84 4.12 -4.81
CA GLU A 117 -3.80 4.43 -3.84
C GLU A 117 -2.43 4.00 -4.40
N ILE A 118 -1.33 4.34 -3.73
CA ILE A 118 0.04 4.26 -4.24
C ILE A 118 0.35 2.95 -4.96
N SER A 119 -0.08 1.81 -4.41
CA SER A 119 0.32 0.47 -4.88
C SER A 119 -0.85 -0.37 -5.35
N SER A 120 -2.09 0.12 -5.30
CA SER A 120 -3.26 -0.74 -5.56
C SER A 120 -4.13 -0.27 -6.70
N PHE A 121 -4.53 -1.24 -7.51
CA PHE A 121 -5.42 -1.10 -8.66
C PHE A 121 -6.60 -2.04 -8.51
N CYS A 122 -7.80 -1.58 -8.83
CA CYS A 122 -8.98 -2.44 -8.76
C CYS A 122 -9.99 -2.16 -9.86
N LYS A 123 -10.82 -3.14 -10.18
CA LYS A 123 -12.06 -2.90 -10.93
C LYS A 123 -13.01 -2.04 -10.09
N PRO A 124 -13.91 -1.25 -10.73
CA PRO A 124 -14.89 -0.45 -10.01
C PRO A 124 -15.63 -1.24 -8.93
N GLY A 125 -15.63 -0.73 -7.69
CA GLY A 125 -16.29 -1.37 -6.55
C GLY A 125 -15.49 -2.47 -5.83
N HIS A 126 -14.28 -2.82 -6.29
CA HIS A 126 -13.44 -3.88 -5.70
C HIS A 126 -12.28 -3.35 -4.85
N TYR A 127 -12.45 -2.18 -4.22
CA TYR A 127 -11.45 -1.61 -3.31
C TYR A 127 -11.13 -2.54 -2.14
N SER A 128 -9.86 -2.57 -1.71
CA SER A 128 -9.46 -3.27 -0.48
C SER A 128 -9.99 -2.53 0.75
N LYS A 129 -11.13 -2.97 1.28
CA LYS A 129 -11.74 -2.35 2.45
C LYS A 129 -10.83 -2.37 3.68
N HIS A 130 -9.99 -3.40 3.79
CA HIS A 130 -9.03 -3.52 4.87
C HIS A 130 -7.96 -2.42 4.79
N ASN A 131 -7.33 -2.26 3.61
CA ASN A 131 -6.31 -1.22 3.41
C ASN A 131 -6.93 0.18 3.53
N LEU A 132 -8.14 0.37 2.99
CA LEU A 132 -8.85 1.65 3.12
C LEU A 132 -9.14 2.03 4.59
N ALA A 133 -9.28 1.07 5.50
CA ALA A 133 -9.45 1.39 6.92
C ALA A 133 -8.22 2.12 7.48
N TYR A 134 -7.01 1.71 7.08
CA TYR A 134 -5.77 2.42 7.45
C TYR A 134 -5.68 3.79 6.80
N TRP A 135 -5.88 3.86 5.48
CA TRP A 135 -5.80 5.11 4.73
C TRP A 135 -6.83 6.17 5.17
N GLN A 136 -7.97 5.73 5.69
CA GLN A 136 -9.06 6.57 6.18
C GLN A 136 -9.02 6.81 7.69
N ASP A 137 -7.90 6.52 8.35
CA ASP A 137 -7.69 6.74 9.79
C ASP A 137 -8.80 6.12 10.67
N LYS A 138 -9.26 4.90 10.28
CA LYS A 138 -10.25 4.14 11.05
C LYS A 138 -9.58 3.24 12.09
N ASP A 139 -10.35 2.89 13.09
CA ASP A 139 -9.94 1.88 14.07
C ASP A 139 -9.75 0.51 13.43
N PHE A 140 -8.77 -0.23 13.92
CA PHE A 140 -8.48 -1.60 13.52
C PHE A 140 -7.86 -2.40 14.67
N TYR A 141 -8.10 -3.70 14.68
CA TYR A 141 -7.55 -4.59 15.70
C TYR A 141 -6.30 -5.30 15.19
N GLY A 142 -5.23 -5.29 16.01
CA GLY A 142 -4.04 -6.11 15.80
C GLY A 142 -4.18 -7.48 16.48
N PHE A 143 -4.22 -8.54 15.70
CA PHE A 143 -4.29 -9.92 16.20
C PHE A 143 -2.98 -10.65 15.93
N GLY A 144 -2.40 -11.21 16.98
CA GLY A 144 -1.18 -12.00 16.90
C GLY A 144 0.03 -11.33 17.54
N CYS A 145 1.11 -12.11 17.65
CA CYS A 145 2.40 -11.66 18.13
C CYS A 145 2.99 -10.59 17.20
N GLY A 146 3.39 -9.44 17.75
CA GLY A 146 3.94 -8.32 16.99
C GLY A 146 2.93 -7.54 16.14
N ALA A 147 1.63 -7.81 16.28
CA ALA A 147 0.61 -7.08 15.55
C ALA A 147 0.30 -5.74 16.21
N SER A 148 0.14 -4.69 15.40
CA SER A 148 -0.29 -3.37 15.83
C SER A 148 -1.80 -3.21 15.65
N GLY A 149 -2.42 -2.41 16.52
CA GLY A 149 -3.83 -2.02 16.42
C GLY A 149 -4.05 -0.57 16.82
N ARG A 150 -5.22 -0.03 16.47
CA ARG A 150 -5.71 1.26 16.94
C ARG A 150 -7.19 1.11 17.28
N VAL A 151 -7.58 1.42 18.51
CA VAL A 151 -8.97 1.37 18.97
C VAL A 151 -9.27 2.61 19.79
N ASP A 152 -10.39 3.27 19.52
CA ASP A 152 -10.76 4.55 20.12
C ASP A 152 -9.65 5.60 20.00
N GLY A 153 -8.91 5.52 18.88
CA GLY A 153 -7.79 6.38 18.59
C GLY A 153 -6.53 6.12 19.42
N ILE A 154 -6.48 5.08 20.22
CA ILE A 154 -5.28 4.67 20.98
C ILE A 154 -4.56 3.58 20.19
N ARG A 155 -3.32 3.84 19.81
CA ARG A 155 -2.45 2.86 19.16
C ARG A 155 -1.84 1.92 20.18
N TYR A 156 -1.71 0.66 19.81
CA TYR A 156 -1.03 -0.34 20.62
C TYR A 156 -0.26 -1.34 19.74
N ASP A 157 0.81 -1.87 20.32
CA ASP A 157 1.59 -2.95 19.71
C ASP A 157 1.60 -4.16 20.64
N ASN A 158 1.29 -5.34 20.12
CA ASN A 158 1.41 -6.59 20.87
C ASN A 158 2.89 -6.97 21.01
N THR A 159 3.22 -7.73 22.07
CA THR A 159 4.59 -8.23 22.25
C THR A 159 5.10 -8.94 20.98
N THR A 160 6.36 -8.67 20.63
CA THR A 160 7.08 -9.35 19.54
C THR A 160 7.66 -10.70 19.96
N SER A 161 7.61 -11.01 21.26
CA SER A 161 8.08 -12.27 21.83
C SER A 161 7.02 -13.35 21.70
N LEU A 162 7.20 -14.30 20.78
CA LEU A 162 6.26 -15.42 20.62
C LEU A 162 6.07 -16.22 21.93
N LYS A 163 7.15 -16.36 22.73
CA LYS A 163 7.10 -17.04 24.03
C LYS A 163 6.19 -16.31 25.01
N GLU A 164 6.32 -15.00 25.12
CA GLU A 164 5.45 -14.17 25.98
C GLU A 164 4.03 -14.19 25.48
N TYR A 165 3.81 -13.99 24.18
CA TYR A 165 2.49 -14.02 23.57
C TYR A 165 1.74 -15.33 23.87
N CYS A 166 2.41 -16.48 23.75
CA CYS A 166 1.80 -17.79 24.05
C CYS A 166 1.55 -18.04 25.54
N SER A 167 2.35 -17.43 26.44
CA SER A 167 2.25 -17.67 27.89
C SER A 167 1.38 -16.64 28.62
N LEU A 168 1.41 -15.37 28.20
CA LEU A 168 0.79 -14.25 28.89
C LEU A 168 -0.33 -13.58 28.06
N GLY A 169 -0.47 -13.93 26.79
CA GLY A 169 -1.37 -13.27 25.85
C GLY A 169 -0.74 -12.09 25.13
N PRO A 170 -1.56 -11.17 24.56
CA PRO A 170 -1.08 -10.07 23.71
C PRO A 170 -0.09 -9.12 24.38
N CYS A 171 -0.20 -8.88 25.68
CA CYS A 171 0.65 -7.94 26.46
C CYS A 171 0.87 -6.62 25.70
N PRO A 172 -0.20 -5.88 25.33
CA PRO A 172 -0.05 -4.73 24.46
C PRO A 172 0.68 -3.58 25.15
N VAL A 173 1.57 -2.94 24.40
CA VAL A 173 2.18 -1.67 24.78
C VAL A 173 1.38 -0.56 24.09
N TYR A 174 0.78 0.31 24.89
CA TYR A 174 0.02 1.45 24.37
C TYR A 174 0.98 2.59 24.03
N ILE A 175 0.76 3.23 22.88
CA ILE A 175 1.56 4.33 22.38
C ILE A 175 0.78 5.60 22.64
N ASP A 176 1.37 6.49 23.44
CA ASP A 176 0.79 7.80 23.75
C ASP A 176 1.14 8.76 22.61
N GLU A 177 0.16 9.11 21.80
CA GLU A 177 0.27 10.02 20.67
C GLU A 177 -0.54 11.29 20.97
N THR A 178 0.06 12.44 20.75
CA THR A 178 -0.65 13.72 20.82
C THR A 178 -1.69 13.85 19.69
N LEU A 179 -2.66 14.74 19.84
CA LEU A 179 -3.62 15.04 18.76
C LEU A 179 -2.91 15.56 17.50
N ALA A 180 -1.80 16.30 17.65
CA ALA A 180 -1.03 16.80 16.51
C ALA A 180 -0.35 15.65 15.74
N GLU A 181 0.33 14.73 16.43
CA GLU A 181 0.94 13.55 15.81
C GLU A 181 -0.10 12.69 15.09
N ARG A 182 -1.23 12.44 15.72
CA ARG A 182 -2.33 11.68 15.10
C ARG A 182 -2.94 12.42 13.90
N GLY A 183 -3.02 13.76 13.97
CA GLY A 183 -3.47 14.58 12.85
C GLY A 183 -2.53 14.50 11.67
N MET A 184 -1.22 14.49 11.93
CA MET A 184 -0.20 14.29 10.90
C MET A 184 -0.24 12.89 10.29
N ASP A 185 -0.40 11.84 11.09
CA ASP A 185 -0.59 10.47 10.60
C ASP A 185 -1.80 10.36 9.66
N ALA A 186 -2.91 10.99 10.03
CA ALA A 186 -4.11 11.01 9.21
C ALA A 186 -3.88 11.70 7.84
N ILE A 187 -3.13 12.80 7.81
CA ILE A 187 -2.72 13.49 6.58
C ILE A 187 -1.85 12.56 5.73
N MET A 188 -0.82 11.98 6.35
CA MET A 188 0.12 11.08 5.69
C MET A 188 -0.58 9.86 5.06
N MET A 189 -1.58 9.30 5.73
CA MET A 189 -2.37 8.17 5.22
C MET A 189 -3.32 8.61 4.11
N ALA A 190 -4.07 9.69 4.32
CA ALA A 190 -5.09 10.12 3.37
C ALA A 190 -4.51 10.59 2.03
N LEU A 191 -3.38 11.31 2.04
CA LEU A 191 -2.73 11.81 0.82
C LEU A 191 -2.09 10.71 -0.03
N ARG A 192 -1.99 9.47 0.47
CA ARG A 192 -1.60 8.30 -0.31
C ARG A 192 -2.71 7.76 -1.20
N THR A 193 -3.91 8.29 -1.10
CA THR A 193 -5.07 7.82 -1.85
C THR A 193 -5.65 8.92 -2.73
N LYS A 194 -6.32 8.52 -3.82
CA LYS A 194 -7.11 9.44 -4.66
C LYS A 194 -8.40 9.93 -3.96
N PHE A 195 -8.73 9.40 -2.77
CA PHE A 195 -9.86 9.89 -1.97
C PHE A 195 -9.50 11.12 -1.14
N GLY A 196 -8.21 11.26 -0.79
CA GLY A 196 -7.69 12.39 -0.04
C GLY A 196 -8.21 12.51 1.39
N LEU A 197 -8.05 13.68 1.96
CA LEU A 197 -8.43 14.05 3.32
C LEU A 197 -9.68 14.94 3.31
N ASN A 198 -10.68 14.60 4.12
CA ASN A 198 -11.78 15.51 4.39
C ASN A 198 -11.34 16.54 5.46
N ILE A 199 -11.11 17.78 5.02
CA ILE A 199 -10.59 18.87 5.86
C ILE A 199 -11.54 19.18 7.03
N LYS A 200 -12.85 19.19 6.78
CA LYS A 200 -13.84 19.49 7.82
C LYS A 200 -13.85 18.44 8.92
N GLU A 201 -13.82 17.16 8.53
CA GLU A 201 -13.76 16.06 9.51
C GLU A 201 -12.44 16.08 10.27
N TRP A 202 -11.32 16.36 9.59
CA TRP A 202 -10.01 16.49 10.20
C TRP A 202 -9.97 17.63 11.22
N ASN A 203 -10.47 18.82 10.86
CA ASN A 203 -10.51 19.99 11.76
C ASN A 203 -11.28 19.66 13.06
N VAL A 204 -12.43 18.97 12.94
CA VAL A 204 -13.23 18.58 14.11
C VAL A 204 -12.49 17.56 14.97
N LYS A 205 -11.94 16.52 14.32
CA LYS A 205 -11.30 15.39 15.02
C LYS A 205 -10.02 15.79 15.75
N TYR A 206 -9.21 16.66 15.13
CA TYR A 206 -7.90 17.07 15.65
C TYR A 206 -7.89 18.47 16.27
N GLN A 207 -9.05 19.14 16.37
CA GLN A 207 -9.23 20.43 17.04
C GLN A 207 -8.26 21.51 16.52
N SER A 208 -8.04 21.55 15.21
CA SER A 208 -7.12 22.46 14.54
C SER A 208 -7.73 22.94 13.22
N ASP A 209 -7.31 24.07 12.69
CA ASP A 209 -7.64 24.49 11.33
C ASP A 209 -6.54 24.04 10.36
N PHE A 210 -6.87 23.06 9.52
CA PHE A 210 -5.94 22.48 8.56
C PHE A 210 -5.35 23.53 7.61
N LYS A 211 -6.21 24.40 7.06
CA LYS A 211 -5.78 25.39 6.06
C LYS A 211 -4.90 26.46 6.65
N GLU A 212 -5.17 26.88 7.88
CA GLU A 212 -4.34 27.85 8.61
C GLU A 212 -3.01 27.21 9.02
N HIS A 213 -3.06 26.01 9.62
CA HIS A 213 -1.88 25.33 10.15
C HIS A 213 -0.87 24.98 9.05
N TYR A 214 -1.35 24.49 7.92
CA TYR A 214 -0.51 24.03 6.80
C TYR A 214 -0.47 25.01 5.61
N ALA A 215 -0.80 26.29 5.82
CA ALA A 215 -0.86 27.28 4.74
C ALA A 215 0.40 27.37 3.89
N GLN A 216 1.58 27.27 4.52
CA GLN A 216 2.88 27.36 3.82
C GLN A 216 3.12 26.16 2.90
N VAL A 217 2.79 24.95 3.34
CA VAL A 217 2.93 23.71 2.55
C VAL A 217 1.93 23.72 1.39
N LEU A 218 0.69 24.11 1.66
CA LEU A 218 -0.36 24.21 0.65
C LEU A 218 -0.02 25.24 -0.43
N ASP A 219 0.61 26.36 -0.09
CA ASP A 219 1.07 27.36 -1.06
C ASP A 219 2.27 26.87 -1.86
N LYS A 220 3.29 26.29 -1.18
CA LYS A 220 4.50 25.74 -1.80
C LYS A 220 4.21 24.69 -2.86
N TYR A 221 3.26 23.79 -2.58
CA TYR A 221 2.91 22.66 -3.44
C TYR A 221 1.54 22.82 -4.12
N ARG A 222 1.06 24.05 -4.28
CA ARG A 222 -0.28 24.38 -4.78
C ARG A 222 -0.64 23.68 -6.10
N GLU A 223 0.31 23.53 -7.01
CA GLU A 223 0.09 22.91 -8.31
C GLU A 223 -0.17 21.39 -8.24
N TYR A 224 0.28 20.74 -7.17
CA TYR A 224 0.15 19.30 -6.94
C TYR A 224 -1.14 18.93 -6.22
N PHE A 225 -1.77 19.87 -5.52
CA PHE A 225 -3.02 19.63 -4.80
C PHE A 225 -4.25 19.87 -5.68
N CYS A 226 -5.30 19.10 -5.39
CA CYS A 226 -6.65 19.33 -5.87
C CYS A 226 -7.59 19.47 -4.68
N PHE A 227 -8.50 20.45 -4.77
CA PHE A 227 -9.55 20.68 -3.78
C PHE A 227 -10.90 20.42 -4.43
N GLU A 228 -11.67 19.49 -3.87
CA GLU A 228 -13.01 19.15 -4.34
C GLU A 228 -13.98 19.13 -3.15
N GLY A 229 -14.83 20.14 -3.03
CA GLY A 229 -15.66 20.37 -1.86
C GLY A 229 -14.82 20.54 -0.59
N GLU A 230 -15.01 19.65 0.37
CA GLU A 230 -14.26 19.62 1.63
C GLU A 230 -13.03 18.69 1.57
N CYS A 231 -12.77 18.05 0.43
CA CYS A 231 -11.66 17.12 0.29
C CYS A 231 -10.43 17.79 -0.35
N ILE A 232 -9.24 17.40 0.13
CA ILE A 232 -7.95 17.69 -0.49
C ILE A 232 -7.26 16.37 -0.85
N TYR A 233 -6.75 16.26 -2.07
CA TYR A 233 -5.99 15.11 -2.53
C TYR A 233 -4.87 15.54 -3.48
N LEU A 234 -3.90 14.64 -3.71
CA LEU A 234 -2.81 14.90 -4.65
C LEU A 234 -3.21 14.48 -6.07
N LYS A 235 -2.83 15.31 -7.05
CA LYS A 235 -2.82 14.92 -8.46
C LYS A 235 -1.75 13.85 -8.70
N ASP A 236 -1.78 13.17 -9.84
CA ASP A 236 -0.83 12.10 -10.15
C ASP A 236 0.64 12.57 -10.03
N ALA A 237 0.99 13.75 -10.56
CA ALA A 237 2.32 14.34 -10.39
C ALA A 237 2.68 14.63 -8.91
N GLY A 238 1.71 14.86 -8.05
CA GLY A 238 1.92 15.04 -6.62
C GLY A 238 2.16 13.71 -5.90
N LEU A 239 1.56 12.62 -6.37
CA LEU A 239 1.81 11.28 -5.83
C LEU A 239 3.23 10.80 -6.12
N GLU A 240 3.83 11.20 -7.26
CA GLU A 240 5.23 10.88 -7.59
C GLU A 240 6.22 11.51 -6.60
N ILE A 241 5.91 12.68 -6.06
CA ILE A 241 6.76 13.39 -5.08
C ILE A 241 6.16 13.42 -3.67
N LEU A 242 5.23 12.51 -3.38
CA LEU A 242 4.47 12.48 -2.13
C LEU A 242 5.37 12.57 -0.89
N ASN A 243 6.44 11.79 -0.82
CA ASN A 243 7.33 11.79 0.35
C ASN A 243 8.01 13.16 0.55
N THR A 244 8.36 13.86 -0.54
CA THR A 244 8.90 15.23 -0.47
C THR A 244 7.87 16.20 0.10
N ILE A 245 6.61 16.08 -0.33
CA ILE A 245 5.52 16.91 0.17
C ILE A 245 5.26 16.63 1.66
N LEU A 246 5.22 15.35 2.06
CA LEU A 246 4.92 14.94 3.43
C LEU A 246 5.97 15.37 4.46
N VAL A 247 7.23 15.53 4.06
CA VAL A 247 8.30 16.00 4.95
C VAL A 247 8.11 17.47 5.35
N ASP A 248 7.41 18.24 4.54
CA ASP A 248 7.17 19.66 4.79
C ASP A 248 5.88 19.93 5.62
N PHE A 249 5.02 18.90 5.81
CA PHE A 249 3.86 18.98 6.70
C PHE A 249 4.29 18.95 8.17
#